data_a46c512bc6fc105a1df8d3fce3d83d84
#
_entry.id   a46c512bc6fc105a1df8d3fce3d83d84
#
_cell.length_a   1.000
_cell.length_b   1.000
_cell.length_c   1.000
_cell.angle_alpha   90.00
_cell.angle_beta   90.00
_cell.angle_gamma   90.00
#
_symmetry.space_group_name_H-M   'P 1'
#
loop_
_entity.id
_entity.type
_entity.pdbx_description
1 polymer ?
#
loop_
_entity_poly.entity_id
_entity_poly.type
_entity_poly.pdbx_seq_one_letter_code
_entity_poly.pdbx_strand_id
1 'polypeptide(L)'
;MTEQQIFNFDSTSNFLEEDFIKDISNSHVMNFLNKFPNWENKLINIVGEKKSGKTFILHIFKNKNQFLYISNATEFEKKYDKLFKADKLILDSFEIDEERFFSLINNFILHKKYLIISSTEPLTRAKIKLKDLSSRLKQFFLLEIKNPSDELIYSLILKYFSDNQIIIKKDLIDYMVKKIDRSYSKINKFLLKLNDLSVIKKKKIDYKLINEVLNEMV
;
A
#
# COMPACT_ATOMS: atom_id res chain seq x y z
N MET A 1 7.88 38.08 12.20
CA MET A 1 8.35 36.74 11.81
C MET A 1 7.22 36.13 11.00
N THR A 2 7.38 36.03 9.69
CA THR A 2 6.38 35.45 8.79
C THR A 2 6.47 33.93 8.94
N GLU A 3 5.41 33.33 9.47
CA GLU A 3 5.25 31.87 9.47
C GLU A 3 5.16 31.39 8.02
N GLN A 4 6.10 30.55 7.64
CA GLN A 4 6.12 29.89 6.34
C GLN A 4 5.04 28.81 6.36
N GLN A 5 3.91 29.06 5.71
CA GLN A 5 2.85 28.06 5.55
C GLN A 5 3.35 26.96 4.62
N ILE A 6 3.34 25.73 5.13
CA ILE A 6 3.57 24.53 4.33
C ILE A 6 2.31 24.28 3.53
N PHE A 7 2.33 24.57 2.24
CA PHE A 7 1.26 24.18 1.33
C PHE A 7 1.37 22.67 1.11
N ASN A 8 0.45 21.91 1.68
CA ASN A 8 0.21 20.55 1.26
C ASN A 8 -0.46 20.59 -0.12
N PHE A 9 0.32 20.46 -1.17
CA PHE A 9 -0.24 20.11 -2.47
C PHE A 9 -0.75 18.67 -2.34
N ASP A 10 -2.09 18.48 -2.40
CA ASP A 10 -2.68 17.21 -2.71
C ASP A 10 -2.15 16.79 -4.09
N SER A 11 -1.03 16.11 -4.10
CA SER A 11 -0.53 15.46 -5.30
C SER A 11 -1.56 14.39 -5.64
N THR A 12 -2.38 14.62 -6.66
CA THR A 12 -3.03 13.53 -7.38
C THR A 12 -1.91 12.64 -7.86
N SER A 13 -1.57 11.62 -7.06
CA SER A 13 -0.48 10.71 -7.36
C SER A 13 -0.86 9.97 -8.64
N ASN A 14 -0.26 10.37 -9.75
CA ASN A 14 -0.32 9.59 -10.98
C ASN A 14 0.42 8.29 -10.70
N PHE A 15 -0.34 7.21 -10.54
CA PHE A 15 0.22 5.86 -10.33
C PHE A 15 0.72 5.32 -11.69
N LEU A 16 1.88 5.81 -12.14
CA LEU A 16 2.52 5.34 -13.36
C LEU A 16 3.30 4.05 -13.08
N GLU A 17 3.24 3.09 -13.98
CA GLU A 17 3.94 1.81 -13.80
C GLU A 17 5.46 1.97 -13.69
N GLU A 18 6.01 2.96 -14.37
CA GLU A 18 7.44 3.32 -14.32
C GLU A 18 7.90 3.82 -12.96
N ASP A 19 6.98 4.38 -12.17
CA ASP A 19 7.26 4.84 -10.82
C ASP A 19 7.25 3.71 -9.77
N PHE A 20 6.77 2.53 -10.15
CA PHE A 20 6.71 1.39 -9.25
C PHE A 20 8.04 0.65 -9.20
N ILE A 21 8.65 0.59 -8.02
CA ILE A 21 9.91 -0.12 -7.82
C ILE A 21 9.64 -1.61 -7.61
N LYS A 22 10.00 -2.42 -8.62
CA LYS A 22 9.87 -3.89 -8.54
C LYS A 22 11.00 -4.45 -7.67
N ASP A 23 10.62 -5.38 -6.79
CA ASP A 23 11.52 -6.05 -5.86
C ASP A 23 11.06 -7.48 -5.60
N ILE A 24 11.92 -8.32 -5.05
CA ILE A 24 11.59 -9.70 -4.69
C ILE A 24 10.41 -9.77 -3.71
N SER A 25 10.22 -8.75 -2.87
CA SER A 25 9.14 -8.65 -1.89
C SER A 25 7.75 -8.46 -2.53
N ASN A 26 7.67 -7.88 -3.73
CA ASN A 26 6.41 -7.52 -4.39
C ASN A 26 6.23 -8.14 -5.80
N SER A 27 7.29 -8.64 -6.41
CA SER A 27 7.27 -9.13 -7.80
C SER A 27 6.29 -10.28 -8.04
N HIS A 28 6.11 -11.17 -7.07
CA HIS A 28 5.18 -12.29 -7.21
C HIS A 28 3.72 -11.83 -7.25
N VAL A 29 3.36 -10.73 -6.54
CA VAL A 29 2.03 -10.12 -6.62
C VAL A 29 1.78 -9.56 -8.02
N MET A 30 2.75 -8.80 -8.56
CA MET A 30 2.67 -8.26 -9.92
C MET A 30 2.59 -9.37 -10.96
N ASN A 31 3.41 -10.41 -10.83
CA ASN A 31 3.43 -11.55 -11.74
C ASN A 31 2.09 -12.31 -11.74
N PHE A 32 1.44 -12.44 -10.58
CA PHE A 32 0.12 -13.03 -10.49
C PHE A 32 -0.93 -12.14 -11.16
N LEU A 33 -0.97 -10.86 -10.83
CA LEU A 33 -1.92 -9.91 -11.40
C LEU A 33 -1.82 -9.83 -12.92
N ASN A 34 -0.62 -9.90 -13.49
CA ASN A 34 -0.38 -9.87 -14.93
C ASN A 34 -0.92 -11.10 -15.68
N LYS A 35 -1.28 -12.19 -14.99
CA LYS A 35 -1.95 -13.36 -15.60
C LYS A 35 -3.45 -13.14 -15.82
N PHE A 36 -4.01 -12.00 -15.40
CA PHE A 36 -5.42 -11.70 -15.64
C PHE A 36 -5.76 -11.77 -17.14
N PRO A 37 -6.92 -12.35 -17.55
CA PRO A 37 -8.00 -12.88 -16.71
C PRO A 37 -7.86 -14.38 -16.32
N ASN A 38 -6.74 -15.02 -16.60
CA ASN A 38 -6.52 -16.47 -16.47
C ASN A 38 -6.10 -16.84 -15.03
N TRP A 39 -6.86 -16.36 -14.03
CA TRP A 39 -6.67 -16.72 -12.64
C TRP A 39 -7.49 -17.96 -12.29
N GLU A 40 -6.89 -18.90 -11.57
CA GLU A 40 -7.59 -20.07 -11.01
C GLU A 40 -8.61 -19.65 -9.95
N ASN A 41 -8.27 -18.69 -9.11
CA ASN A 41 -9.17 -18.11 -8.11
C ASN A 41 -9.46 -16.65 -8.45
N LYS A 42 -10.76 -16.28 -8.44
CA LYS A 42 -11.23 -14.92 -8.75
C LYS A 42 -11.36 -14.03 -7.53
N LEU A 43 -11.23 -14.60 -6.33
CA LEU A 43 -11.25 -13.89 -5.06
C LEU A 43 -9.82 -13.77 -4.54
N ILE A 44 -9.28 -12.56 -4.53
CA ILE A 44 -7.88 -12.31 -4.21
C ILE A 44 -7.78 -11.41 -2.98
N ASN A 45 -6.97 -11.80 -2.02
CA ASN A 45 -6.58 -10.93 -0.90
C ASN A 45 -5.11 -10.53 -1.04
N ILE A 46 -4.86 -9.25 -1.29
CA ILE A 46 -3.51 -8.68 -1.29
C ILE A 46 -3.19 -8.13 0.09
N VAL A 47 -2.23 -8.75 0.75
CA VAL A 47 -1.81 -8.40 2.11
C VAL A 47 -0.45 -7.74 2.10
N GLY A 48 -0.26 -6.81 3.00
CA GLY A 48 1.02 -6.16 3.23
C GLY A 48 0.92 -5.03 4.22
N GLU A 49 2.02 -4.66 4.79
CA GLU A 49 2.13 -3.58 5.77
C GLU A 49 1.59 -2.24 5.19
N LYS A 50 1.20 -1.31 6.06
CA LYS A 50 0.90 0.07 5.62
C LYS A 50 2.11 0.63 4.87
N LYS A 51 1.86 1.36 3.76
CA LYS A 51 2.90 1.92 2.88
C LYS A 51 3.69 0.89 2.05
N SER A 52 3.31 -0.39 2.02
CA SER A 52 3.98 -1.43 1.20
C SER A 52 3.70 -1.35 -0.31
N GLY A 53 2.95 -0.36 -0.76
CA GLY A 53 2.66 -0.17 -2.19
C GLY A 53 1.40 -0.89 -2.69
N LYS A 54 0.55 -1.49 -1.84
CA LYS A 54 -0.72 -2.14 -2.24
C LYS A 54 -1.57 -1.25 -3.13
N THR A 55 -1.90 -0.05 -2.63
CA THR A 55 -2.69 0.95 -3.36
C THR A 55 -2.08 1.26 -4.73
N PHE A 56 -0.74 1.39 -4.79
CA PHE A 56 -0.03 1.66 -6.04
C PHE A 56 -0.22 0.54 -7.06
N ILE A 57 0.03 -0.71 -6.65
CA ILE A 57 -0.18 -1.90 -7.49
C ILE A 57 -1.63 -1.99 -7.97
N LEU A 58 -2.59 -1.76 -7.08
CA LEU A 58 -4.02 -1.83 -7.40
C LEU A 58 -4.45 -0.75 -8.40
N HIS A 59 -3.90 0.46 -8.31
CA HIS A 59 -4.17 1.52 -9.29
C HIS A 59 -3.60 1.20 -10.67
N ILE A 60 -2.35 0.70 -10.75
CA ILE A 60 -1.77 0.24 -12.03
C ILE A 60 -2.67 -0.84 -12.63
N PHE A 61 -3.05 -1.83 -11.83
CA PHE A 61 -3.88 -2.95 -12.29
C PHE A 61 -5.28 -2.51 -12.72
N LYS A 62 -5.93 -1.65 -11.94
CA LYS A 62 -7.24 -1.05 -12.27
C LYS A 62 -7.22 -0.34 -13.61
N ASN A 63 -6.20 0.50 -13.85
CA ASN A 63 -6.10 1.30 -15.06
C ASN A 63 -6.00 0.43 -16.32
N LYS A 64 -5.28 -0.70 -16.23
CA LYS A 64 -5.13 -1.66 -17.33
C LYS A 64 -6.38 -2.51 -17.59
N ASN A 65 -7.16 -2.83 -16.56
CA ASN A 65 -8.16 -3.89 -16.62
C ASN A 65 -9.60 -3.43 -16.31
N GLN A 66 -9.82 -2.12 -16.10
CA GLN A 66 -11.14 -1.51 -15.89
C GLN A 66 -11.92 -2.09 -14.70
N PHE A 67 -11.25 -2.27 -13.56
CA PHE A 67 -11.93 -2.64 -12.32
C PHE A 67 -12.64 -1.43 -11.70
N LEU A 68 -13.85 -1.65 -11.16
CA LEU A 68 -14.44 -0.70 -10.23
C LEU A 68 -13.58 -0.66 -8.97
N TYR A 69 -13.21 0.55 -8.52
CA TYR A 69 -12.30 0.73 -7.39
C TYR A 69 -13.01 1.49 -6.27
N ILE A 70 -12.89 0.98 -5.07
CA ILE A 70 -13.44 1.57 -3.84
C ILE A 70 -12.28 1.76 -2.86
N SER A 71 -12.09 2.99 -2.40
CA SER A 71 -10.94 3.37 -1.58
C SER A 71 -11.22 3.39 -0.07
N ASN A 72 -12.49 3.41 0.34
CA ASN A 72 -12.87 3.53 1.74
C ASN A 72 -14.33 3.11 2.00
N ALA A 73 -14.68 2.95 3.29
CA ALA A 73 -16.01 2.54 3.71
C ALA A 73 -17.12 3.52 3.26
N THR A 74 -16.86 4.83 3.29
CA THR A 74 -17.85 5.83 2.88
C THR A 74 -18.21 5.70 1.39
N GLU A 75 -17.21 5.44 0.54
CA GLU A 75 -17.41 5.19 -0.89
C GLU A 75 -18.15 3.87 -1.13
N PHE A 76 -17.82 2.83 -0.34
CA PHE A 76 -18.52 1.54 -0.37
C PHE A 76 -20.01 1.73 -0.10
N GLU A 77 -20.38 2.42 0.97
CA GLU A 77 -21.78 2.67 1.33
C GLU A 77 -22.53 3.45 0.25
N LYS A 78 -21.94 4.53 -0.27
CA LYS A 78 -22.54 5.36 -1.31
C LYS A 78 -22.79 4.62 -2.62
N LYS A 79 -21.98 3.63 -2.93
CA LYS A 79 -22.03 2.88 -4.21
C LYS A 79 -22.56 1.47 -4.07
N TYR A 80 -23.04 1.07 -2.89
CA TYR A 80 -23.34 -0.32 -2.55
C TYR A 80 -24.16 -1.05 -3.63
N ASP A 81 -25.29 -0.49 -4.09
CA ASP A 81 -26.12 -1.10 -5.12
C ASP A 81 -25.40 -1.27 -6.47
N LYS A 82 -24.45 -0.38 -6.79
CA LYS A 82 -23.64 -0.47 -8.01
C LYS A 82 -22.62 -1.58 -7.93
N LEU A 83 -22.17 -1.94 -6.72
CA LEU A 83 -21.16 -3.00 -6.53
C LEU A 83 -21.71 -4.36 -6.96
N PHE A 84 -23.00 -4.64 -6.74
CA PHE A 84 -23.63 -5.90 -7.18
C PHE A 84 -23.68 -6.07 -8.69
N LYS A 85 -23.68 -4.97 -9.44
CA LYS A 85 -23.69 -4.96 -10.91
C LYS A 85 -22.30 -5.06 -11.52
N ALA A 86 -21.25 -4.80 -10.74
CA ALA A 86 -19.89 -4.89 -11.21
C ALA A 86 -19.43 -6.33 -11.37
N ASP A 87 -18.71 -6.64 -12.44
CA ASP A 87 -18.08 -7.95 -12.66
C ASP A 87 -16.63 -8.00 -12.13
N LYS A 88 -16.04 -6.85 -11.93
CA LYS A 88 -14.65 -6.66 -11.50
C LYS A 88 -14.59 -5.56 -10.44
N LEU A 89 -14.18 -5.91 -9.22
CA LEU A 89 -14.15 -4.98 -8.08
C LEU A 89 -12.84 -5.06 -7.32
N ILE A 90 -12.32 -3.90 -6.95
CA ILE A 90 -11.21 -3.74 -6.01
C ILE A 90 -11.72 -2.98 -4.79
N LEU A 91 -11.50 -3.54 -3.61
CA LEU A 91 -11.71 -2.89 -2.33
C LEU A 91 -10.35 -2.62 -1.68
N ASP A 92 -9.93 -1.36 -1.63
CA ASP A 92 -8.62 -0.96 -1.08
C ASP A 92 -8.71 -0.44 0.35
N SER A 93 -9.56 -1.02 1.14
CA SER A 93 -9.56 -0.97 2.61
C SER A 93 -10.65 -1.91 3.13
N PHE A 94 -10.43 -2.46 4.31
CA PHE A 94 -11.33 -3.43 4.90
C PHE A 94 -11.80 -2.93 6.27
N GLU A 95 -12.78 -2.03 6.26
CA GLU A 95 -13.59 -1.67 7.44
C GLU A 95 -15.02 -1.45 6.96
N ILE A 96 -15.81 -2.53 6.92
CA ILE A 96 -17.15 -2.54 6.32
C ILE A 96 -18.10 -3.31 7.24
N ASP A 97 -19.38 -2.95 7.20
CA ASP A 97 -20.45 -3.71 7.81
C ASP A 97 -20.44 -5.18 7.38
N GLU A 98 -20.40 -6.10 8.35
CA GLU A 98 -20.20 -7.53 8.07
C GLU A 98 -21.33 -8.15 7.23
N GLU A 99 -22.59 -7.73 7.42
CA GLU A 99 -23.74 -8.28 6.70
C GLU A 99 -23.75 -7.85 5.24
N ARG A 100 -23.49 -6.56 5.00
CA ARG A 100 -23.37 -6.01 3.63
C ARG A 100 -22.19 -6.62 2.90
N PHE A 101 -21.08 -6.79 3.59
CA PHE A 101 -19.89 -7.39 3.02
C PHE A 101 -20.10 -8.88 2.68
N PHE A 102 -20.76 -9.62 3.56
CA PHE A 102 -21.15 -11.01 3.33
C PHE A 102 -22.04 -11.13 2.09
N SER A 103 -23.06 -10.28 1.98
CA SER A 103 -23.98 -10.27 0.85
C SER A 103 -23.24 -9.99 -0.46
N LEU A 104 -22.32 -9.02 -0.48
CA LEU A 104 -21.51 -8.70 -1.64
C LEU A 104 -20.60 -9.86 -2.04
N ILE A 105 -19.85 -10.45 -1.09
CA ILE A 105 -18.96 -11.59 -1.37
C ILE A 105 -19.75 -12.77 -1.95
N ASN A 106 -20.92 -13.11 -1.38
CA ASN A 106 -21.77 -14.16 -1.89
C ASN A 106 -22.21 -13.90 -3.33
N ASN A 107 -22.55 -12.65 -3.67
CA ASN A 107 -22.87 -12.29 -5.06
C ASN A 107 -21.69 -12.56 -6.00
N PHE A 108 -20.47 -12.15 -5.59
CA PHE A 108 -19.27 -12.37 -6.40
C PHE A 108 -18.93 -13.86 -6.57
N ILE A 109 -19.09 -14.65 -5.52
CA ILE A 109 -18.90 -16.11 -5.58
C ILE A 109 -19.93 -16.76 -6.52
N LEU A 110 -21.22 -16.46 -6.32
CA LEU A 110 -22.32 -17.06 -7.08
C LEU A 110 -22.21 -16.80 -8.58
N HIS A 111 -21.85 -15.56 -8.94
CA HIS A 111 -21.73 -15.15 -10.35
C HIS A 111 -20.31 -15.27 -10.90
N LYS A 112 -19.38 -15.89 -10.17
CA LYS A 112 -17.98 -16.09 -10.58
C LYS A 112 -17.29 -14.80 -11.03
N LYS A 113 -17.52 -13.70 -10.31
CA LYS A 113 -16.96 -12.36 -10.56
C LYS A 113 -15.58 -12.21 -9.93
N TYR A 114 -14.83 -11.19 -10.36
CA TYR A 114 -13.47 -10.90 -9.86
C TYR A 114 -13.51 -9.91 -8.70
N LEU A 115 -12.99 -10.29 -7.55
CA LEU A 115 -12.91 -9.45 -6.36
C LEU A 115 -11.49 -9.46 -5.81
N ILE A 116 -10.89 -8.28 -5.71
CA ILE A 116 -9.60 -8.06 -5.05
C ILE A 116 -9.84 -7.23 -3.80
N ILE A 117 -9.30 -7.67 -2.67
CA ILE A 117 -9.35 -6.94 -1.40
C ILE A 117 -7.92 -6.70 -0.93
N SER A 118 -7.56 -5.47 -0.61
CA SER A 118 -6.32 -5.17 0.08
C SER A 118 -6.54 -5.08 1.59
N SER A 119 -5.59 -5.58 2.35
CA SER A 119 -5.60 -5.55 3.81
C SER A 119 -4.19 -5.47 4.38
N THR A 120 -4.07 -5.09 5.65
CA THR A 120 -2.77 -5.13 6.36
C THR A 120 -2.46 -6.51 6.90
N GLU A 121 -3.49 -7.32 7.17
CA GLU A 121 -3.40 -8.70 7.64
C GLU A 121 -4.28 -9.60 6.78
N PRO A 122 -4.00 -10.91 6.72
CA PRO A 122 -4.87 -11.86 6.02
C PRO A 122 -6.32 -11.76 6.49
N LEU A 123 -7.27 -11.75 5.56
CA LEU A 123 -8.71 -11.71 5.88
C LEU A 123 -9.14 -12.85 6.80
N THR A 124 -8.44 -13.98 6.75
CA THR A 124 -8.68 -15.14 7.63
C THR A 124 -8.33 -14.87 9.10
N ARG A 125 -7.56 -13.80 9.39
CA ARG A 125 -7.21 -13.37 10.76
C ARG A 125 -8.12 -12.23 11.25
N ALA A 126 -8.97 -11.70 10.39
CA ALA A 126 -9.90 -10.63 10.78
C ALA A 126 -10.85 -11.13 11.89
N LYS A 127 -11.08 -10.28 12.88
CA LYS A 127 -12.03 -10.55 13.98
C LYS A 127 -13.45 -10.37 13.47
N ILE A 128 -14.01 -11.40 12.85
CA ILE A 128 -15.35 -11.43 12.27
C ILE A 128 -16.33 -12.14 13.22
N LYS A 129 -17.45 -11.49 13.50
CA LYS A 129 -18.53 -12.06 14.33
C LYS A 129 -19.41 -13.03 13.53
N LEU A 130 -19.67 -12.70 12.27
CA LEU A 130 -20.51 -13.48 11.37
C LEU A 130 -19.75 -14.72 10.87
N LYS A 131 -20.08 -15.90 11.39
CA LYS A 131 -19.41 -17.18 11.04
C LYS A 131 -19.41 -17.48 9.55
N ASP A 132 -20.53 -17.19 8.89
CA ASP A 132 -20.68 -17.42 7.44
C ASP A 132 -19.72 -16.55 6.64
N LEU A 133 -19.57 -15.28 7.02
CA LEU A 133 -18.57 -14.40 6.41
C LEU A 133 -17.15 -14.94 6.61
N SER A 134 -16.81 -15.35 7.83
CA SER A 134 -15.50 -15.96 8.11
C SER A 134 -15.21 -17.16 7.21
N SER A 135 -16.22 -17.99 6.92
CA SER A 135 -16.10 -19.14 6.01
C SER A 135 -15.85 -18.69 4.56
N ARG A 136 -16.47 -17.61 4.10
CA ARG A 136 -16.26 -17.04 2.76
C ARG A 136 -14.89 -16.42 2.61
N LEU A 137 -14.39 -15.75 3.64
CA LEU A 137 -13.06 -15.12 3.62
C LEU A 137 -11.92 -16.15 3.46
N LYS A 138 -12.12 -17.40 3.89
CA LYS A 138 -11.16 -18.49 3.67
C LYS A 138 -11.01 -18.91 2.20
N GLN A 139 -11.94 -18.52 1.33
CA GLN A 139 -11.89 -18.84 -0.11
C GLN A 139 -10.98 -17.89 -0.89
N PHE A 140 -10.53 -16.80 -0.28
CA PHE A 140 -9.63 -15.86 -0.95
C PHE A 140 -8.23 -16.43 -1.10
N PHE A 141 -7.69 -16.30 -2.31
CA PHE A 141 -6.30 -16.59 -2.57
C PHE A 141 -5.42 -15.48 -2.00
N LEU A 142 -4.47 -15.83 -1.16
CA LEU A 142 -3.61 -14.88 -0.44
C LEU A 142 -2.39 -14.52 -1.29
N LEU A 143 -2.18 -13.24 -1.51
CA LEU A 143 -0.97 -12.65 -2.07
C LEU A 143 -0.36 -11.69 -1.06
N GLU A 144 0.84 -11.98 -0.56
CA GLU A 144 1.46 -11.20 0.49
C GLU A 144 2.66 -10.40 -0.04
N ILE A 145 2.65 -9.07 0.13
CA ILE A 145 3.82 -8.22 -0.06
C ILE A 145 4.71 -8.39 1.19
N LYS A 146 5.89 -8.96 0.99
CA LYS A 146 6.85 -9.22 2.07
C LYS A 146 7.58 -7.94 2.47
N ASN A 147 8.38 -8.03 3.56
CA ASN A 147 9.25 -6.94 3.97
C ASN A 147 10.23 -6.56 2.84
N PRO A 148 10.59 -5.27 2.72
CA PRO A 148 11.46 -4.79 1.65
C PRO A 148 12.87 -5.38 1.77
N SER A 149 13.50 -5.64 0.62
CA SER A 149 14.92 -5.94 0.55
C SER A 149 15.76 -4.69 0.80
N ASP A 150 17.07 -4.86 1.02
CA ASP A 150 17.98 -3.71 1.19
C ASP A 150 18.04 -2.87 -0.11
N GLU A 151 17.95 -3.50 -1.27
CA GLU A 151 17.90 -2.84 -2.57
C GLU A 151 16.64 -2.01 -2.73
N LEU A 152 15.49 -2.52 -2.27
CA LEU A 152 14.25 -1.75 -2.28
C LEU A 152 14.30 -0.58 -1.30
N ILE A 153 14.82 -0.79 -0.09
CA ILE A 153 15.00 0.29 0.90
C ILE A 153 15.90 1.39 0.32
N TYR A 154 17.02 1.03 -0.29
CA TYR A 154 17.91 1.97 -0.98
C TYR A 154 17.17 2.78 -2.03
N SER A 155 16.41 2.10 -2.89
CA SER A 155 15.65 2.73 -3.97
C SER A 155 14.53 3.63 -3.45
N LEU A 156 13.85 3.25 -2.38
CA LEU A 156 12.80 4.07 -1.72
C LEU A 156 13.40 5.34 -1.11
N ILE A 157 14.56 5.23 -0.45
CA ILE A 157 15.27 6.38 0.10
C ILE A 157 15.70 7.33 -1.01
N LEU A 158 16.31 6.79 -2.07
CA LEU A 158 16.79 7.58 -3.21
C LEU A 158 15.61 8.30 -3.89
N LYS A 159 14.51 7.57 -4.17
CA LYS A 159 13.29 8.16 -4.76
C LYS A 159 12.73 9.27 -3.88
N TYR A 160 12.60 9.03 -2.56
CA TYR A 160 12.07 10.03 -1.64
C TYR A 160 12.86 11.33 -1.69
N PHE A 161 14.19 11.26 -1.64
CA PHE A 161 15.03 12.47 -1.70
C PHE A 161 15.03 13.13 -3.07
N SER A 162 14.98 12.35 -4.15
CA SER A 162 14.85 12.86 -5.51
C SER A 162 13.53 13.62 -5.70
N ASP A 163 12.41 13.03 -5.26
CA ASP A 163 11.08 13.64 -5.36
C ASP A 163 10.99 14.96 -4.55
N ASN A 164 11.76 15.07 -3.46
CA ASN A 164 11.88 16.28 -2.65
C ASN A 164 13.03 17.22 -3.09
N GLN A 165 13.69 16.93 -4.22
CA GLN A 165 14.81 17.72 -4.77
C GLN A 165 16.00 17.84 -3.81
N ILE A 166 16.22 16.84 -2.96
CA ILE A 166 17.31 16.79 -1.99
C ILE A 166 18.44 15.93 -2.54
N ILE A 167 19.63 16.53 -2.70
CA ILE A 167 20.83 15.79 -3.08
C ILE A 167 21.43 15.15 -1.83
N ILE A 168 21.47 13.82 -1.81
CA ILE A 168 22.03 13.03 -0.72
C ILE A 168 23.23 12.20 -1.21
N LYS A 169 24.25 12.06 -0.33
CA LYS A 169 25.42 11.24 -0.63
C LYS A 169 25.10 9.76 -0.50
N LYS A 170 25.69 8.94 -1.39
CA LYS A 170 25.53 7.49 -1.40
C LYS A 170 25.85 6.86 -0.03
N ASP A 171 26.96 7.28 0.60
CA ASP A 171 27.38 6.73 1.88
C ASP A 171 26.33 6.91 3.00
N LEU A 172 25.57 8.03 2.96
CA LEU A 172 24.48 8.27 3.91
C LEU A 172 23.29 7.35 3.63
N ILE A 173 22.99 7.06 2.35
CA ILE A 173 21.93 6.09 1.99
C ILE A 173 22.33 4.69 2.46
N ASP A 174 23.55 4.26 2.16
CA ASP A 174 24.08 2.95 2.58
C ASP A 174 24.06 2.80 4.12
N TYR A 175 24.32 3.89 4.83
CA TYR A 175 24.22 3.93 6.29
C TYR A 175 22.78 3.76 6.78
N MET A 176 21.83 4.51 6.18
CA MET A 176 20.42 4.41 6.53
C MET A 176 19.87 3.01 6.28
N VAL A 177 20.18 2.40 5.12
CA VAL A 177 19.74 1.02 4.79
C VAL A 177 20.15 0.02 5.87
N LYS A 178 21.35 0.16 6.43
CA LYS A 178 21.87 -0.73 7.49
C LYS A 178 21.23 -0.50 8.86
N LYS A 179 20.64 0.66 9.10
CA LYS A 179 20.16 1.08 10.44
C LYS A 179 18.65 1.08 10.58
N ILE A 180 17.91 1.28 9.49
CA ILE A 180 16.45 1.35 9.52
C ILE A 180 15.87 -0.06 9.58
N ASP A 181 14.84 -0.25 10.38
CA ASP A 181 14.07 -1.48 10.40
C ASP A 181 13.45 -1.76 9.03
N ARG A 182 13.43 -3.03 8.62
CA ARG A 182 12.83 -3.50 7.36
C ARG A 182 11.29 -3.51 7.43
N SER A 183 10.70 -2.35 7.69
CA SER A 183 9.27 -2.10 7.75
C SER A 183 8.95 -0.88 6.90
N TYR A 184 8.02 -1.02 5.96
CA TYR A 184 7.62 0.09 5.07
C TYR A 184 7.11 1.30 5.83
N SER A 185 6.33 1.09 6.89
CA SER A 185 5.80 2.18 7.70
C SER A 185 6.90 2.88 8.49
N LYS A 186 7.88 2.13 9.04
CA LYS A 186 9.01 2.72 9.75
C LYS A 186 9.94 3.48 8.81
N ILE A 187 10.23 2.93 7.61
CA ILE A 187 11.02 3.61 6.57
C ILE A 187 10.36 4.94 6.21
N ASN A 188 9.06 4.92 5.89
CA ASN A 188 8.32 6.15 5.54
C ASN A 188 8.33 7.16 6.68
N LYS A 189 8.06 6.73 7.92
CA LYS A 189 8.08 7.60 9.11
C LYS A 189 9.46 8.21 9.34
N PHE A 190 10.53 7.41 9.16
CA PHE A 190 11.90 7.86 9.28
C PHE A 190 12.22 8.95 8.27
N LEU A 191 11.90 8.73 6.98
CA LEU A 191 12.20 9.68 5.91
C LEU A 191 11.47 11.02 6.11
N LEU A 192 10.18 10.96 6.47
CA LEU A 192 9.40 12.15 6.80
C LEU A 192 10.05 12.94 7.94
N LYS A 193 10.35 12.26 9.05
CA LYS A 193 10.93 12.89 10.23
C LYS A 193 12.32 13.48 9.96
N LEU A 194 13.14 12.77 9.16
CA LEU A 194 14.48 13.25 8.77
C LEU A 194 14.38 14.51 7.92
N ASN A 195 13.46 14.55 6.98
CA ASN A 195 13.19 15.73 6.17
C ASN A 195 12.72 16.91 7.04
N ASP A 196 11.73 16.71 7.90
CA ASP A 196 11.19 17.75 8.79
C ASP A 196 12.27 18.33 9.69
N LEU A 197 13.10 17.49 10.34
CA LEU A 197 14.19 17.96 11.17
C LEU A 197 15.27 18.71 10.37
N SER A 198 15.57 18.30 9.15
CA SER A 198 16.49 19.00 8.25
C SER A 198 16.00 20.42 7.96
N VAL A 199 14.71 20.57 7.65
CA VAL A 199 14.08 21.87 7.39
C VAL A 199 14.03 22.73 8.66
N ILE A 200 13.55 22.20 9.78
CA ILE A 200 13.43 22.92 11.06
C ILE A 200 14.80 23.43 11.54
N LYS A 201 15.81 22.57 11.48
CA LYS A 201 17.18 22.93 11.93
C LYS A 201 17.98 23.70 10.88
N LYS A 202 17.44 23.84 9.66
CA LYS A 202 18.14 24.46 8.52
C LYS A 202 19.53 23.82 8.28
N LYS A 203 19.60 22.49 8.42
CA LYS A 203 20.85 21.72 8.30
C LYS A 203 20.76 20.71 7.17
N LYS A 204 21.90 20.48 6.50
CA LYS A 204 22.05 19.36 5.57
C LYS A 204 21.97 18.05 6.32
N ILE A 205 21.45 17.02 5.65
CA ILE A 205 21.40 15.66 6.18
C ILE A 205 22.82 15.13 6.31
N ASP A 206 23.17 14.72 7.52
CA ASP A 206 24.45 14.12 7.90
C ASP A 206 24.24 12.95 8.86
N TYR A 207 25.28 12.23 9.21
CA TYR A 207 25.23 11.09 10.15
C TYR A 207 24.67 11.47 11.51
N LYS A 208 24.92 12.70 11.98
CA LYS A 208 24.43 13.17 13.28
C LYS A 208 22.91 13.31 13.27
N LEU A 209 22.37 13.92 12.22
CA LEU A 209 20.93 14.11 12.07
C LEU A 209 20.21 12.75 11.86
N ILE A 210 20.81 11.84 11.08
CA ILE A 210 20.29 10.49 10.89
C ILE A 210 20.20 9.75 12.23
N ASN A 211 21.28 9.75 13.03
CA ASN A 211 21.29 9.08 14.34
C ASN A 211 20.32 9.72 15.34
N GLU A 212 20.14 11.03 15.30
CA GLU A 212 19.15 11.73 16.12
C GLU A 212 17.74 11.18 15.83
N VAL A 213 17.36 11.09 14.53
CA VAL A 213 16.05 10.55 14.14
C VAL A 213 15.91 9.07 14.53
N LEU A 214 16.96 8.26 14.33
CA LEU A 214 16.93 6.84 14.71
C LEU A 214 16.68 6.68 16.22
N ASN A 215 17.38 7.44 17.05
CA ASN A 215 17.23 7.36 18.51
C ASN A 215 15.85 7.81 19.00
N GLU A 216 15.21 8.75 18.31
CA GLU A 216 13.85 9.19 18.64
C GLU A 216 12.74 8.23 18.15
N MET A 217 13.09 7.22 17.37
CA MET A 217 12.16 6.21 16.85
C MET A 217 12.22 4.88 17.61
N VAL A 218 13.18 4.72 18.50
CA VAL A 218 13.27 3.59 19.43
C VAL A 218 12.29 3.82 20.58
#